data_7be5821d1bc278ad98271ddaf6333587
#
_entry.id   7be5821d1bc278ad98271ddaf6333587
#
_cell.length_a   1.000
_cell.length_b   1.000
_cell.length_c   1.000
_cell.angle_alpha   90.00
_cell.angle_beta   90.00
_cell.angle_gamma   90.00
#
_symmetry.space_group_name_H-M   'P 1'
#
loop_
_entity.id
_entity.type
_entity.pdbx_description
1 polymer ?
#
loop_
_entity_poly.entity_id
_entity_poly.type
_entity_poly.pdbx_seq_one_letter_code
_entity_poly.pdbx_strand_id
1 'polypeptide(L)'
;MSSSRYAITTLATGLLVIPAMLSAFASCASTDSADSTPNSNSIIEAGTNDGADSGAGDASATDGGCDHTDPTCVTEVVTCDEADWCPVESGVNNFYALTTVWGSGKDDVWASGSGGSVVHWDGNRWAAVPVPSTTSVPIRDTLRALWGSGPNDVWLAASTNVIFHSNGFANGTASWVRVPSVPMNDSDVPVYAAWGTTADDVRFGGGPFNDQDNQLSNQFLKKPSSADIEWTTEGGLSTIHGYWGSSADDLWLVADGRPYEKLAGQTMHGTRKDGAFVWTPVDSRAAVVLRGLWGSSPNDVWTVGDHGTIRHLGANASTATEWEIVESPTSESLHGVWGSGPNDVWVIGDNGTIFHWDGAAWKPSIAAFPVNRKKPNLYGIWGSGPKDVWIVGDDIVIHLGEHLGGTK
;
A
#
# COMPACT_ATOMS: atom_id res chain seq x y z
N MET A 1 63.62 -22.06 23.92
CA MET A 1 63.38 -23.18 24.82
C MET A 1 62.29 -22.79 25.78
N SER A 2 61.06 -23.20 25.51
CA SER A 2 60.00 -23.41 26.52
C SER A 2 58.81 -24.01 25.76
N SER A 3 58.58 -25.26 25.97
CA SER A 3 57.48 -26.05 25.41
C SER A 3 56.20 -25.84 26.22
N SER A 4 55.11 -25.44 25.57
CA SER A 4 53.77 -25.45 26.17
C SER A 4 52.97 -26.62 25.63
N ARG A 5 52.48 -27.47 26.52
CA ARG A 5 51.74 -28.69 26.24
C ARG A 5 50.24 -28.38 26.08
N TYR A 6 49.65 -28.86 25.02
CA TYR A 6 48.20 -28.90 24.86
C TYR A 6 47.59 -30.04 25.64
N ALA A 7 46.59 -29.77 26.42
CA ALA A 7 45.72 -30.74 27.08
C ALA A 7 44.49 -30.98 26.20
N ILE A 8 44.28 -32.23 25.80
CA ILE A 8 43.11 -32.68 25.05
C ILE A 8 42.06 -33.16 26.09
N THR A 9 40.91 -32.51 26.13
CA THR A 9 39.79 -32.98 26.96
C THR A 9 38.78 -33.67 26.04
N THR A 10 38.62 -34.94 26.20
CA THR A 10 37.62 -35.77 25.56
C THR A 10 36.26 -35.59 26.22
N LEU A 11 35.24 -35.13 25.47
CA LEU A 11 33.85 -35.16 25.86
C LEU A 11 33.19 -36.47 25.44
N ALA A 12 32.60 -37.14 26.39
CA ALA A 12 31.81 -38.35 26.19
C ALA A 12 30.42 -38.02 25.66
N THR A 13 30.03 -38.64 24.56
CA THR A 13 28.70 -38.63 23.99
C THR A 13 27.77 -39.55 24.76
N GLY A 14 26.78 -38.96 25.47
CA GLY A 14 25.66 -39.70 26.06
C GLY A 14 24.49 -39.78 25.02
N LEU A 15 24.18 -41.01 24.62
CA LEU A 15 23.01 -41.33 23.81
C LEU A 15 21.77 -41.34 24.71
N LEU A 16 20.82 -40.43 24.47
CA LEU A 16 19.48 -40.47 25.08
C LEU A 16 18.53 -41.16 24.12
N VAL A 17 18.05 -42.32 24.51
CA VAL A 17 17.00 -43.10 23.81
C VAL A 17 15.65 -42.59 24.31
N ILE A 18 14.83 -42.01 23.44
CA ILE A 18 13.43 -41.64 23.73
C ILE A 18 12.53 -42.72 23.11
N PRO A 19 11.61 -43.34 23.86
CA PRO A 19 10.66 -44.30 23.29
C PRO A 19 9.52 -43.59 22.54
N ALA A 20 9.27 -44.05 21.32
CA ALA A 20 8.12 -43.63 20.52
C ALA A 20 6.81 -44.20 21.07
N MET A 21 5.88 -43.33 21.45
CA MET A 21 4.50 -43.72 21.69
C MET A 21 3.71 -43.66 20.39
N LEU A 22 3.31 -44.82 19.91
CA LEU A 22 2.31 -44.97 18.84
C LEU A 22 0.91 -44.68 19.42
N SER A 23 0.27 -43.62 18.98
CA SER A 23 -1.17 -43.41 19.19
C SER A 23 -1.90 -43.79 17.89
N ALA A 24 -2.67 -44.86 17.99
CA ALA A 24 -3.57 -45.28 16.93
C ALA A 24 -4.83 -44.41 16.92
N PHE A 25 -5.09 -43.70 15.84
CA PHE A 25 -6.41 -43.11 15.56
C PHE A 25 -7.21 -44.06 14.72
N ALA A 26 -8.33 -44.51 15.26
CA ALA A 26 -9.32 -45.29 14.55
C ALA A 26 -10.07 -44.41 13.55
N SER A 27 -10.04 -44.79 12.29
CA SER A 27 -10.82 -44.26 11.20
C SER A 27 -12.17 -44.92 11.20
N CYS A 28 -13.26 -44.18 11.37
CA CYS A 28 -14.61 -44.65 11.00
C CYS A 28 -14.84 -44.26 9.54
N ALA A 29 -14.82 -45.26 8.68
CA ALA A 29 -15.33 -45.18 7.32
C ALA A 29 -16.83 -45.50 7.33
N SER A 30 -17.68 -44.60 6.83
CA SER A 30 -19.02 -44.90 6.38
C SER A 30 -19.06 -44.88 4.86
N THR A 31 -19.29 -46.04 4.29
CA THR A 31 -19.61 -46.25 2.88
C THR A 31 -21.09 -45.97 2.66
N ASP A 32 -21.41 -45.08 1.72
CA ASP A 32 -22.65 -45.18 0.96
C ASP A 32 -22.37 -44.77 -0.48
N SER A 33 -22.51 -45.77 -1.33
CA SER A 33 -22.49 -45.70 -2.77
C SER A 33 -23.88 -45.40 -3.31
N ALA A 34 -24.03 -44.40 -4.16
CA ALA A 34 -25.11 -44.36 -5.14
C ALA A 34 -24.64 -43.62 -6.40
N ASP A 35 -24.62 -44.40 -7.40
CA ASP A 35 -24.46 -44.18 -8.84
C ASP A 35 -25.56 -43.23 -9.38
N SER A 36 -25.23 -42.29 -10.26
CA SER A 36 -26.04 -41.95 -11.43
C SER A 36 -25.32 -40.92 -12.34
N THR A 37 -25.24 -41.32 -13.56
CA THR A 37 -24.75 -40.70 -14.80
C THR A 37 -25.42 -39.35 -15.16
N PRO A 38 -24.77 -38.55 -16.06
CA PRO A 38 -25.26 -37.24 -16.44
C PRO A 38 -26.34 -37.29 -17.50
N ASN A 39 -27.30 -36.40 -17.44
CA ASN A 39 -28.21 -36.18 -18.57
C ASN A 39 -28.33 -34.70 -18.96
N SER A 40 -28.25 -34.58 -20.23
CA SER A 40 -28.34 -33.51 -21.20
C SER A 40 -29.45 -32.46 -21.00
N ASN A 41 -29.10 -31.27 -21.52
CA ASN A 41 -29.90 -30.24 -22.21
C ASN A 41 -31.42 -30.26 -22.04
N SER A 42 -31.96 -29.15 -21.56
CA SER A 42 -33.28 -28.71 -22.02
C SER A 42 -33.29 -27.18 -22.22
N ILE A 43 -33.41 -26.79 -23.46
CA ILE A 43 -33.89 -25.52 -23.95
C ILE A 43 -35.36 -25.41 -23.51
N ILE A 44 -35.76 -24.33 -22.87
CA ILE A 44 -37.17 -24.01 -22.65
C ILE A 44 -37.54 -22.84 -23.55
N GLU A 45 -38.44 -23.14 -24.47
CA GLU A 45 -39.08 -22.18 -25.37
C GLU A 45 -40.00 -21.21 -24.62
N ALA A 46 -40.16 -20.04 -25.22
CA ALA A 46 -41.06 -18.99 -24.82
C ALA A 46 -42.55 -19.48 -24.88
N GLY A 47 -43.23 -19.38 -23.75
CA GLY A 47 -44.65 -19.50 -23.67
C GLY A 47 -45.27 -18.14 -23.41
N THR A 48 -46.05 -17.67 -24.40
CA THR A 48 -46.93 -16.50 -24.28
C THR A 48 -48.11 -16.85 -23.37
N ASN A 49 -48.41 -16.02 -22.39
CA ASN A 49 -49.74 -15.94 -21.82
C ASN A 49 -50.08 -14.50 -21.43
N ASP A 50 -51.08 -14.00 -22.11
CA ASP A 50 -51.77 -12.76 -21.78
C ASP A 50 -52.49 -12.87 -20.45
N GLY A 51 -52.28 -11.90 -19.57
CA GLY A 51 -53.02 -11.73 -18.34
C GLY A 51 -52.79 -10.32 -17.83
N ALA A 52 -53.72 -9.43 -18.15
CA ALA A 52 -53.76 -8.10 -17.61
C ALA A 52 -53.91 -8.12 -16.09
N ASP A 53 -52.97 -7.54 -15.37
CA ASP A 53 -53.21 -7.00 -14.03
C ASP A 53 -52.63 -5.61 -13.90
N SER A 54 -53.45 -4.73 -13.37
CA SER A 54 -53.28 -3.31 -13.29
C SER A 54 -52.51 -2.91 -12.05
N GLY A 55 -51.42 -2.12 -12.23
CA GLY A 55 -51.07 -1.11 -11.28
C GLY A 55 -50.03 -1.44 -10.22
N ALA A 56 -48.79 -1.39 -10.56
CA ALA A 56 -47.73 -0.85 -9.70
C ALA A 56 -46.71 -0.22 -10.65
N GLY A 57 -46.40 1.05 -10.42
CA GLY A 57 -45.45 1.76 -11.27
C GLY A 57 -44.11 1.05 -11.28
N ASP A 58 -43.69 0.69 -12.47
CA ASP A 58 -42.36 0.25 -12.79
C ASP A 58 -41.41 1.41 -12.41
N ALA A 59 -40.75 1.27 -11.26
CA ALA A 59 -39.62 2.08 -10.99
C ALA A 59 -38.58 1.64 -12.03
N SER A 60 -38.44 2.46 -13.07
CA SER A 60 -37.37 2.33 -14.05
C SER A 60 -36.08 2.10 -13.28
N ALA A 61 -35.37 1.01 -13.59
CA ALA A 61 -34.00 0.79 -13.16
C ALA A 61 -33.17 1.97 -13.67
N THR A 62 -33.12 3.02 -12.88
CA THR A 62 -32.18 4.12 -13.08
C THR A 62 -30.82 3.58 -12.75
N ASP A 63 -29.99 3.52 -13.77
CA ASP A 63 -28.56 3.58 -13.78
C ASP A 63 -27.96 3.73 -12.36
N GLY A 64 -27.40 2.65 -11.81
CA GLY A 64 -26.53 2.50 -10.64
C GLY A 64 -26.50 3.58 -9.54
N GLY A 65 -27.58 4.31 -9.38
CA GLY A 65 -27.69 5.40 -8.39
C GLY A 65 -27.68 4.85 -6.96
N CYS A 66 -26.92 5.49 -6.15
CA CYS A 66 -26.78 5.26 -4.72
C CYS A 66 -28.13 5.33 -4.01
N ASP A 67 -28.40 4.40 -3.09
CA ASP A 67 -29.58 4.47 -2.23
C ASP A 67 -29.38 5.61 -1.22
N HIS A 68 -30.28 6.59 -1.23
CA HIS A 68 -30.23 7.76 -0.31
C HIS A 68 -30.38 7.39 1.17
N THR A 69 -30.72 6.15 1.50
CA THR A 69 -30.71 5.64 2.88
C THR A 69 -29.36 5.06 3.30
N ASP A 70 -28.45 4.83 2.36
CA ASP A 70 -27.10 4.36 2.63
C ASP A 70 -26.21 5.56 3.09
N PRO A 71 -25.68 5.54 4.33
CA PRO A 71 -24.84 6.62 4.85
C PRO A 71 -23.50 6.79 4.09
N THR A 72 -23.12 5.80 3.30
CA THR A 72 -21.91 5.89 2.43
C THR A 72 -22.20 6.62 1.12
N CYS A 73 -23.46 6.94 0.85
CA CYS A 73 -23.89 7.66 -0.33
C CYS A 73 -23.65 9.16 -0.21
N VAL A 74 -23.17 9.79 -1.27
CA VAL A 74 -23.11 11.26 -1.37
C VAL A 74 -24.45 11.79 -1.84
N THR A 75 -25.24 12.30 -0.90
CA THR A 75 -26.62 12.78 -1.17
C THR A 75 -26.72 14.30 -1.33
N GLU A 76 -25.75 15.02 -0.82
CA GLU A 76 -25.72 16.49 -0.85
C GLU A 76 -24.61 16.98 -1.79
N VAL A 77 -24.91 18.03 -2.54
CA VAL A 77 -23.94 18.72 -3.37
C VAL A 77 -23.08 19.59 -2.47
N VAL A 78 -21.80 19.27 -2.35
CA VAL A 78 -20.79 20.17 -1.77
C VAL A 78 -19.99 20.75 -2.92
N THR A 79 -19.99 22.06 -3.03
CA THR A 79 -19.21 22.77 -4.06
C THR A 79 -17.76 22.95 -3.61
N CYS A 80 -16.86 23.22 -4.55
CA CYS A 80 -15.47 23.51 -4.22
C CYS A 80 -15.28 24.81 -3.42
N ASP A 81 -16.23 25.71 -3.45
CA ASP A 81 -16.20 26.94 -2.60
C ASP A 81 -16.53 26.63 -1.13
N GLU A 82 -17.13 25.46 -0.85
CA GLU A 82 -17.55 25.00 0.48
C GLU A 82 -16.66 23.88 1.03
N ALA A 83 -15.86 23.26 0.16
CA ALA A 83 -14.99 22.14 0.50
C ALA A 83 -13.54 22.56 0.67
N ASP A 84 -12.81 21.83 1.48
CA ASP A 84 -11.35 21.94 1.57
C ASP A 84 -10.66 21.26 0.37
N TRP A 85 -11.30 20.19 -0.16
CA TRP A 85 -10.75 19.33 -1.21
C TRP A 85 -11.63 19.30 -2.44
N CYS A 86 -11.03 19.60 -3.60
CA CYS A 86 -11.71 19.65 -4.88
C CYS A 86 -11.27 18.54 -5.82
N PRO A 87 -12.19 17.88 -6.54
CA PRO A 87 -11.87 16.93 -7.57
C PRO A 87 -11.08 17.58 -8.71
N VAL A 88 -10.07 16.85 -9.20
CA VAL A 88 -9.29 17.22 -10.39
C VAL A 88 -9.34 16.06 -11.36
N GLU A 89 -9.68 16.35 -12.63
CA GLU A 89 -9.81 15.34 -13.66
C GLU A 89 -8.44 14.72 -13.97
N SER A 90 -8.30 13.42 -13.76
CA SER A 90 -7.05 12.68 -14.00
C SER A 90 -6.98 12.02 -15.38
N GLY A 91 -8.11 11.87 -16.06
CA GLY A 91 -8.22 11.12 -17.32
C GLY A 91 -8.08 9.60 -17.14
N VAL A 92 -8.02 9.09 -15.93
CA VAL A 92 -8.05 7.66 -15.64
C VAL A 92 -9.47 7.14 -15.81
N ASN A 93 -9.60 5.94 -16.38
CA ASN A 93 -10.91 5.31 -16.55
C ASN A 93 -11.55 5.02 -15.17
N ASN A 94 -12.83 5.33 -15.03
CA ASN A 94 -13.61 5.22 -13.80
C ASN A 94 -13.77 3.80 -13.22
N PHE A 95 -13.30 2.78 -13.91
CA PHE A 95 -13.20 1.42 -13.38
C PHE A 95 -11.89 1.14 -12.62
N TYR A 96 -10.97 2.10 -12.60
CA TYR A 96 -9.65 1.95 -11.99
C TYR A 96 -9.47 2.89 -10.81
N ALA A 97 -8.85 2.37 -9.77
CA ALA A 97 -8.40 3.14 -8.63
C ALA A 97 -6.95 3.59 -8.82
N LEU A 98 -6.62 4.79 -8.38
CA LEU A 98 -5.25 5.19 -8.12
C LEU A 98 -4.91 4.84 -6.67
N THR A 99 -3.81 4.12 -6.45
CA THR A 99 -3.47 3.55 -5.14
C THR A 99 -2.29 4.22 -4.47
N THR A 100 -1.50 4.99 -5.21
CA THR A 100 -0.34 5.71 -4.69
C THR A 100 -0.12 7.01 -5.43
N VAL A 101 0.41 8.01 -4.73
CA VAL A 101 0.77 9.32 -5.25
C VAL A 101 2.10 9.76 -4.62
N TRP A 102 2.97 10.35 -5.42
CA TRP A 102 4.25 10.90 -5.03
C TRP A 102 4.64 12.04 -5.98
N GLY A 103 5.42 12.99 -5.52
CA GLY A 103 5.94 14.06 -6.38
C GLY A 103 7.30 14.57 -5.93
N SER A 104 8.02 15.21 -6.86
CA SER A 104 9.23 15.94 -6.53
C SER A 104 8.98 17.42 -6.23
N GLY A 105 7.77 17.90 -6.52
CA GLY A 105 7.34 19.28 -6.29
C GLY A 105 5.91 19.51 -6.78
N LYS A 106 5.39 20.72 -6.57
CA LYS A 106 3.99 21.10 -6.87
C LYS A 106 3.59 20.90 -8.35
N ASP A 107 4.54 21.00 -9.27
CA ASP A 107 4.32 20.90 -10.72
C ASP A 107 4.85 19.56 -11.29
N ASP A 108 5.21 18.62 -10.43
CA ASP A 108 5.73 17.30 -10.80
C ASP A 108 5.20 16.25 -9.81
N VAL A 109 3.96 15.79 -10.07
CA VAL A 109 3.27 14.80 -9.22
C VAL A 109 2.87 13.60 -10.05
N TRP A 110 3.11 12.42 -9.53
CA TRP A 110 2.85 11.14 -10.16
C TRP A 110 1.82 10.37 -9.36
N ALA A 111 0.91 9.69 -10.05
CA ALA A 111 0.01 8.75 -9.40
C ALA A 111 -0.07 7.47 -10.21
N SER A 112 -0.22 6.34 -9.51
CA SER A 112 -0.36 5.04 -10.15
C SER A 112 -1.38 4.15 -9.44
N GLY A 113 -1.85 3.11 -10.14
CA GLY A 113 -2.89 2.27 -9.58
C GLY A 113 -3.26 1.04 -10.39
N SER A 114 -4.51 0.64 -10.26
CA SER A 114 -5.04 -0.56 -10.92
C SER A 114 -5.12 -0.42 -12.44
N GLY A 115 -5.16 -1.55 -13.13
CA GLY A 115 -5.20 -1.59 -14.59
C GLY A 115 -3.93 -1.09 -15.27
N GLY A 116 -2.81 -0.99 -14.55
CA GLY A 116 -1.56 -0.43 -15.08
C GLY A 116 -1.60 1.09 -15.27
N SER A 117 -2.53 1.77 -14.60
CA SER A 117 -2.68 3.22 -14.71
C SER A 117 -1.48 3.95 -14.13
N VAL A 118 -0.92 4.88 -14.89
CA VAL A 118 0.08 5.85 -14.43
C VAL A 118 -0.27 7.20 -15.06
N VAL A 119 -0.34 8.23 -14.23
CA VAL A 119 -0.60 9.60 -14.64
C VAL A 119 0.41 10.55 -14.00
N HIS A 120 0.68 11.65 -14.68
CA HIS A 120 1.60 12.69 -14.24
C HIS A 120 0.92 14.07 -14.29
N TRP A 121 1.06 14.85 -13.22
CA TRP A 121 0.67 16.24 -13.12
C TRP A 121 1.84 17.15 -13.48
N ASP A 122 1.66 18.03 -14.47
CA ASP A 122 2.69 18.91 -15.01
C ASP A 122 2.57 20.37 -14.51
N GLY A 123 1.83 20.58 -13.42
CA GLY A 123 1.50 21.90 -12.89
C GLY A 123 0.22 22.52 -13.49
N ASN A 124 -0.38 21.86 -14.50
CA ASN A 124 -1.56 22.38 -15.17
C ASN A 124 -2.62 21.30 -15.42
N ARG A 125 -2.20 20.06 -15.73
CA ARG A 125 -3.11 18.94 -15.99
C ARG A 125 -2.45 17.59 -15.72
N TRP A 126 -3.28 16.61 -15.47
CA TRP A 126 -2.86 15.21 -15.47
C TRP A 126 -2.73 14.68 -16.89
N ALA A 127 -1.68 13.95 -17.18
CA ALA A 127 -1.44 13.28 -18.45
C ALA A 127 -1.16 11.78 -18.22
N ALA A 128 -1.76 10.92 -19.03
CA ALA A 128 -1.46 9.49 -18.97
C ALA A 128 -0.03 9.22 -19.49
N VAL A 129 0.73 8.46 -18.71
CA VAL A 129 2.12 8.10 -19.01
C VAL A 129 2.33 6.58 -18.81
N PRO A 130 1.68 5.75 -19.63
CA PRO A 130 1.60 4.32 -19.42
C PRO A 130 2.99 3.65 -19.44
N VAL A 131 3.15 2.64 -18.58
CA VAL A 131 4.33 1.78 -18.60
C VAL A 131 4.34 0.86 -19.82
N PRO A 132 5.53 0.51 -20.36
CA PRO A 132 5.63 -0.34 -21.53
C PRO A 132 5.13 -1.76 -21.22
N SER A 133 4.34 -2.31 -22.14
CA SER A 133 4.00 -3.72 -22.12
C SER A 133 5.17 -4.56 -22.63
N THR A 134 5.45 -5.68 -21.97
CA THR A 134 6.46 -6.65 -22.42
C THR A 134 5.91 -7.65 -23.42
N THR A 135 4.60 -7.63 -23.64
CA THR A 135 3.86 -8.48 -24.56
C THR A 135 2.91 -7.61 -25.39
N SER A 136 2.18 -8.19 -26.31
CA SER A 136 1.11 -7.51 -27.05
C SER A 136 -0.08 -7.11 -26.16
N VAL A 137 -0.06 -7.49 -24.88
CA VAL A 137 -1.11 -7.18 -23.92
C VAL A 137 -0.59 -6.10 -22.95
N PRO A 138 -1.33 -5.00 -22.72
CA PRO A 138 -0.98 -3.99 -21.75
C PRO A 138 -0.83 -4.60 -20.34
N ILE A 139 0.08 -4.06 -19.53
CA ILE A 139 0.16 -4.40 -18.12
C ILE A 139 -1.14 -3.98 -17.45
N ARG A 140 -1.80 -4.91 -16.77
CA ARG A 140 -3.05 -4.69 -16.05
C ARG A 140 -2.91 -4.87 -14.54
N ASP A 141 -1.70 -5.11 -14.08
CA ASP A 141 -1.38 -5.22 -12.67
C ASP A 141 -1.63 -3.91 -11.95
N THR A 142 -1.92 -4.00 -10.66
CA THR A 142 -1.95 -2.81 -9.81
C THR A 142 -0.53 -2.36 -9.52
N LEU A 143 -0.25 -1.10 -9.82
CA LEU A 143 1.04 -0.45 -9.57
C LEU A 143 0.94 0.24 -8.20
N ARG A 144 1.61 -0.32 -7.18
CA ARG A 144 1.38 0.07 -5.77
C ARG A 144 2.54 0.83 -5.14
N ALA A 145 3.76 0.61 -5.59
CA ALA A 145 4.94 1.23 -5.01
C ALA A 145 5.48 2.28 -5.98
N LEU A 146 5.45 3.54 -5.58
CA LEU A 146 5.90 4.69 -6.35
C LEU A 146 6.77 5.58 -5.46
N TRP A 147 7.97 5.90 -5.93
CA TRP A 147 8.91 6.77 -5.25
C TRP A 147 9.92 7.35 -6.25
N GLY A 148 10.53 8.48 -5.91
CA GLY A 148 11.63 9.05 -6.69
C GLY A 148 12.60 9.85 -5.82
N SER A 149 13.85 9.96 -6.27
CA SER A 149 14.83 10.85 -5.63
C SER A 149 14.74 12.28 -6.14
N GLY A 150 13.93 12.51 -7.17
CA GLY A 150 13.74 13.82 -7.78
C GLY A 150 13.03 13.72 -9.13
N PRO A 151 12.87 14.85 -9.86
CA PRO A 151 12.07 14.91 -11.08
C PRO A 151 12.59 14.05 -12.23
N ASN A 152 13.86 13.63 -12.17
CA ASN A 152 14.53 12.85 -13.22
C ASN A 152 14.89 11.42 -12.77
N ASP A 153 14.32 10.96 -11.66
CA ASP A 153 14.59 9.63 -11.13
C ASP A 153 13.34 9.14 -10.40
N VAL A 154 12.48 8.41 -11.12
CA VAL A 154 11.19 7.93 -10.63
C VAL A 154 11.09 6.42 -10.80
N TRP A 155 10.70 5.75 -9.73
CA TRP A 155 10.62 4.30 -9.61
C TRP A 155 9.19 3.86 -9.34
N LEU A 156 8.79 2.77 -9.98
CA LEU A 156 7.44 2.22 -9.89
C LEU A 156 7.51 0.70 -9.86
N ALA A 157 6.75 0.07 -8.97
CA ALA A 157 6.66 -1.38 -8.93
C ALA A 157 5.21 -1.88 -8.93
N ALA A 158 5.02 -3.00 -9.60
CA ALA A 158 3.75 -3.72 -9.71
C ALA A 158 3.60 -4.78 -8.61
N SER A 159 2.36 -5.24 -8.44
CA SER A 159 2.05 -6.37 -7.55
C SER A 159 2.67 -7.71 -7.97
N THR A 160 3.41 -7.78 -9.05
CA THR A 160 4.07 -8.98 -9.60
C THR A 160 5.58 -8.84 -9.71
N ASN A 161 6.23 -8.14 -8.79
CA ASN A 161 7.68 -7.85 -8.77
C ASN A 161 8.28 -7.20 -10.03
N VAL A 162 7.45 -6.65 -10.89
CA VAL A 162 7.91 -5.91 -12.06
C VAL A 162 8.23 -4.48 -11.66
N ILE A 163 9.46 -4.06 -11.89
CA ILE A 163 9.94 -2.72 -11.53
C ILE A 163 10.20 -1.93 -12.80
N PHE A 164 9.80 -0.67 -12.78
CA PHE A 164 10.06 0.31 -13.83
C PHE A 164 10.84 1.48 -13.27
N HIS A 165 11.67 2.05 -14.12
CA HIS A 165 12.41 3.28 -13.86
C HIS A 165 12.17 4.29 -14.97
N SER A 166 12.03 5.56 -14.61
CA SER A 166 11.89 6.67 -15.55
C SER A 166 12.87 7.79 -15.20
N ASN A 167 13.43 8.41 -16.23
CA ASN A 167 14.19 9.64 -16.10
C ASN A 167 13.31 10.90 -16.02
N GLY A 168 12.04 10.72 -15.60
CA GLY A 168 11.10 11.79 -15.35
C GLY A 168 10.21 12.15 -16.55
N PHE A 169 9.46 13.25 -16.38
CA PHE A 169 8.53 13.78 -17.38
C PHE A 169 9.19 14.90 -18.18
N ALA A 170 9.20 14.76 -19.49
CA ALA A 170 9.75 15.77 -20.39
C ALA A 170 9.00 15.80 -21.71
N ASN A 171 8.83 16.99 -22.29
CA ASN A 171 8.17 17.19 -23.58
C ASN A 171 6.74 16.58 -23.65
N GLY A 172 5.99 16.61 -22.56
CA GLY A 172 4.63 16.11 -22.47
C GLY A 172 4.48 14.59 -22.32
N THR A 173 5.55 13.87 -22.03
CA THR A 173 5.55 12.42 -21.87
C THR A 173 6.60 11.94 -20.86
N ALA A 174 6.51 10.70 -20.41
CA ALA A 174 7.54 9.99 -19.67
C ALA A 174 7.90 8.69 -20.38
N SER A 175 9.18 8.34 -20.31
CA SER A 175 9.67 7.04 -20.79
C SER A 175 9.98 6.14 -19.62
N TRP A 176 9.30 5.02 -19.56
CA TRP A 176 9.53 3.97 -18.56
C TRP A 176 10.38 2.86 -19.15
N VAL A 177 11.37 2.42 -18.42
CA VAL A 177 12.18 1.25 -18.74
C VAL A 177 11.92 0.18 -17.69
N ARG A 178 11.57 -1.03 -18.12
CA ARG A 178 11.54 -2.17 -17.22
C ARG A 178 12.96 -2.52 -16.82
N VAL A 179 13.23 -2.51 -15.52
CA VAL A 179 14.53 -2.89 -14.97
C VAL A 179 14.63 -4.40 -14.79
N PRO A 180 15.85 -4.97 -14.69
CA PRO A 180 16.02 -6.39 -14.38
C PRO A 180 15.26 -6.78 -13.12
N SER A 181 14.59 -7.92 -13.17
CA SER A 181 13.87 -8.47 -12.02
C SER A 181 14.83 -8.78 -10.89
N VAL A 182 14.31 -8.66 -9.67
CA VAL A 182 15.02 -9.15 -8.49
C VAL A 182 15.26 -10.64 -8.66
N PRO A 183 16.47 -11.14 -8.35
CA PRO A 183 16.74 -12.56 -8.36
C PRO A 183 15.95 -13.26 -7.25
N MET A 184 14.92 -14.01 -7.62
CA MET A 184 14.07 -14.76 -6.70
C MET A 184 13.64 -16.09 -7.34
N ASN A 185 13.33 -17.06 -6.50
CA ASN A 185 12.84 -18.35 -6.93
C ASN A 185 11.32 -18.36 -7.14
N ASP A 186 10.62 -17.37 -6.55
CA ASP A 186 9.17 -17.20 -6.63
C ASP A 186 8.80 -16.18 -7.71
N SER A 187 7.71 -16.39 -8.44
CA SER A 187 7.37 -15.59 -9.62
C SER A 187 6.43 -14.41 -9.35
N ASP A 188 5.62 -14.46 -8.31
CA ASP A 188 4.51 -13.53 -8.12
C ASP A 188 4.50 -12.93 -6.71
N VAL A 189 5.53 -12.16 -6.38
CA VAL A 189 5.62 -11.50 -5.08
C VAL A 189 5.09 -10.07 -5.19
N PRO A 190 4.06 -9.71 -4.45
CA PRO A 190 3.52 -8.36 -4.47
C PRO A 190 4.50 -7.36 -3.82
N VAL A 191 4.71 -6.24 -4.50
CA VAL A 191 5.46 -5.08 -4.00
C VAL A 191 4.47 -4.00 -3.60
N TYR A 192 4.56 -3.53 -2.37
CA TYR A 192 3.60 -2.56 -1.81
C TYR A 192 4.23 -1.22 -1.48
N ALA A 193 5.51 -1.19 -1.18
CA ALA A 193 6.19 0.00 -0.68
C ALA A 193 7.51 0.26 -1.40
N ALA A 194 7.81 1.53 -1.62
CA ALA A 194 9.08 2.02 -2.11
C ALA A 194 9.56 3.17 -1.24
N TRP A 195 10.86 3.27 -1.06
CA TRP A 195 11.49 4.37 -0.33
C TRP A 195 12.97 4.47 -0.69
N GLY A 196 13.53 5.65 -0.50
CA GLY A 196 14.95 5.90 -0.69
C GLY A 196 15.33 7.32 -0.29
N THR A 197 16.60 7.64 -0.42
CA THR A 197 17.15 8.99 -0.16
C THR A 197 17.82 9.58 -1.38
N THR A 198 18.31 8.74 -2.28
CA THR A 198 19.00 9.13 -3.50
C THR A 198 18.73 8.10 -4.60
N ALA A 199 19.12 8.41 -5.83
CA ALA A 199 19.06 7.46 -6.95
C ALA A 199 19.86 6.15 -6.73
N ASP A 200 20.82 6.16 -5.80
CA ASP A 200 21.63 4.99 -5.43
C ASP A 200 21.17 4.31 -4.13
N ASP A 201 20.19 4.85 -3.45
CA ASP A 201 19.58 4.28 -2.25
C ASP A 201 18.09 4.14 -2.47
N VAL A 202 17.72 3.09 -3.19
CA VAL A 202 16.33 2.74 -3.53
C VAL A 202 16.00 1.40 -2.92
N ARG A 203 14.89 1.33 -2.22
CA ARG A 203 14.40 0.14 -1.52
C ARG A 203 12.95 -0.13 -1.88
N PHE A 204 12.63 -1.41 -2.08
CA PHE A 204 11.26 -1.89 -2.21
C PHE A 204 10.96 -2.93 -1.15
N GLY A 205 9.71 -2.98 -0.72
CA GLY A 205 9.21 -3.96 0.23
C GLY A 205 7.86 -4.53 -0.20
N GLY A 206 7.61 -5.75 0.21
CA GLY A 206 6.39 -6.44 -0.16
C GLY A 206 6.20 -7.75 0.56
N GLY A 207 5.55 -8.70 -0.09
CA GLY A 207 5.36 -10.05 0.43
C GLY A 207 6.68 -10.81 0.58
N PRO A 208 6.73 -11.84 1.44
CA PRO A 208 7.91 -12.67 1.60
C PRO A 208 8.17 -13.54 0.36
N PHE A 209 9.43 -13.78 0.03
CA PHE A 209 9.88 -14.60 -1.09
C PHE A 209 11.18 -15.34 -0.75
N ASN A 210 11.49 -16.40 -1.48
CA ASN A 210 12.80 -17.05 -1.43
C ASN A 210 13.71 -16.42 -2.49
N ASP A 211 14.85 -15.91 -2.06
CA ASP A 211 15.87 -15.39 -2.96
C ASP A 211 16.63 -16.54 -3.68
N GLN A 212 17.63 -16.22 -4.50
CA GLN A 212 18.42 -17.21 -5.25
C GLN A 212 19.21 -18.16 -4.36
N ASP A 213 19.59 -17.74 -3.16
CA ASP A 213 20.28 -18.54 -2.16
C ASP A 213 19.30 -19.30 -1.25
N ASN A 214 18.01 -19.29 -1.60
CA ASN A 214 16.92 -19.89 -0.85
C ASN A 214 16.78 -19.32 0.58
N GLN A 215 17.16 -18.04 0.73
CA GLN A 215 16.94 -17.29 1.96
C GLN A 215 15.60 -16.55 1.87
N LEU A 216 14.89 -16.52 2.99
CA LEU A 216 13.61 -15.83 3.07
C LEU A 216 13.82 -14.32 3.19
N SER A 217 13.31 -13.57 2.24
CA SER A 217 13.42 -12.12 2.12
C SER A 217 12.05 -11.48 1.90
N ASN A 218 11.92 -10.20 2.15
CA ASN A 218 10.72 -9.40 1.88
C ASN A 218 11.06 -7.97 1.42
N GLN A 219 12.34 -7.70 1.21
CA GLN A 219 12.87 -6.43 0.74
C GLN A 219 13.93 -6.66 -0.34
N PHE A 220 14.05 -5.70 -1.25
CA PHE A 220 15.16 -5.62 -2.18
C PHE A 220 15.66 -4.17 -2.29
N LEU A 221 16.97 -4.06 -2.32
CA LEU A 221 17.70 -2.80 -2.30
C LEU A 221 18.56 -2.72 -3.54
N LYS A 222 18.51 -1.57 -4.21
CA LYS A 222 19.41 -1.27 -5.32
C LYS A 222 20.87 -1.26 -4.82
N LYS A 223 21.75 -1.98 -5.51
CA LYS A 223 23.19 -1.95 -5.23
C LYS A 223 23.75 -0.60 -5.66
N PRO A 224 24.43 0.13 -4.78
CA PRO A 224 25.08 1.38 -5.15
C PRO A 224 26.16 1.17 -6.22
N SER A 225 26.29 2.13 -7.13
CA SER A 225 27.42 2.24 -8.07
C SER A 225 27.63 1.07 -9.04
N SER A 226 26.64 0.21 -9.26
CA SER A 226 26.70 -0.75 -10.37
C SER A 226 26.38 -0.05 -11.69
N ALA A 227 27.10 -0.38 -12.75
CA ALA A 227 26.85 0.14 -14.10
C ALA A 227 25.45 -0.29 -14.60
N ASP A 228 25.01 -1.48 -14.17
CA ASP A 228 23.67 -2.02 -14.39
C ASP A 228 22.89 -2.00 -13.06
N ILE A 229 21.58 -1.93 -13.14
CA ILE A 229 20.71 -2.01 -11.96
C ILE A 229 20.76 -3.44 -11.43
N GLU A 230 21.33 -3.61 -10.25
CA GLU A 230 21.37 -4.85 -9.50
C GLU A 230 20.69 -4.69 -8.15
N TRP A 231 20.19 -5.81 -7.61
CA TRP A 231 19.48 -5.86 -6.34
C TRP A 231 20.20 -6.74 -5.32
N THR A 232 20.13 -6.35 -4.05
CA THR A 232 20.35 -7.22 -2.89
C THR A 232 19.03 -7.46 -2.21
N THR A 233 18.91 -8.61 -1.54
CA THR A 233 17.71 -9.01 -0.82
C THR A 233 17.97 -8.99 0.68
N GLU A 234 16.97 -8.57 1.44
CA GLU A 234 17.00 -8.56 2.91
C GLU A 234 15.63 -8.94 3.44
N GLY A 235 15.56 -9.33 4.72
CA GLY A 235 14.33 -9.31 5.46
C GLY A 235 13.84 -10.60 6.04
N GLY A 236 12.53 -10.82 6.03
CA GLY A 236 11.85 -11.83 6.83
C GLY A 236 10.49 -12.27 6.29
N LEU A 237 9.66 -12.76 7.21
CA LEU A 237 8.40 -13.46 6.94
C LEU A 237 7.17 -12.56 6.75
N SER A 238 7.26 -11.27 7.10
CA SER A 238 6.11 -10.37 7.15
C SER A 238 5.97 -9.58 5.86
N THR A 239 4.75 -9.32 5.41
CA THR A 239 4.49 -8.44 4.27
C THR A 239 4.67 -6.99 4.69
N ILE A 240 5.54 -6.25 3.99
CA ILE A 240 5.79 -4.83 4.25
C ILE A 240 4.78 -4.00 3.48
N HIS A 241 4.12 -3.06 4.16
CA HIS A 241 3.11 -2.16 3.61
C HIS A 241 3.59 -0.73 3.42
N GLY A 242 4.57 -0.28 4.19
CA GLY A 242 5.06 1.10 4.11
C GLY A 242 6.45 1.29 4.71
N TYR A 243 7.12 2.31 4.21
CA TYR A 243 8.38 2.84 4.74
C TYR A 243 8.28 4.32 4.98
N TRP A 244 9.02 4.76 5.96
CA TRP A 244 9.39 6.15 6.13
C TRP A 244 10.76 6.23 6.82
N GLY A 245 11.58 7.20 6.45
CA GLY A 245 12.88 7.41 7.06
C GLY A 245 13.26 8.86 7.12
N SER A 246 13.96 9.24 8.18
CA SER A 246 14.52 10.58 8.34
C SER A 246 15.85 10.74 7.59
N SER A 247 16.50 9.62 7.28
CA SER A 247 17.76 9.56 6.56
C SER A 247 18.03 8.15 6.03
N ALA A 248 19.10 7.98 5.23
CA ALA A 248 19.60 6.68 4.78
C ALA A 248 19.98 5.71 5.92
N ASP A 249 20.18 6.23 7.13
CA ASP A 249 20.62 5.45 8.31
C ASP A 249 19.56 5.30 9.39
N ASP A 250 18.37 5.87 9.17
CA ASP A 250 17.26 5.89 10.11
C ASP A 250 15.94 5.67 9.38
N LEU A 251 15.40 4.47 9.46
CA LEU A 251 14.28 4.00 8.66
C LEU A 251 13.27 3.23 9.51
N TRP A 252 12.00 3.52 9.30
CA TRP A 252 10.87 2.79 9.86
C TRP A 252 10.15 1.99 8.80
N LEU A 253 9.61 0.85 9.17
CA LEU A 253 8.68 0.10 8.33
C LEU A 253 7.47 -0.36 9.13
N VAL A 254 6.36 -0.51 8.41
CA VAL A 254 5.15 -1.20 8.88
C VAL A 254 4.93 -2.46 8.05
N ALA A 255 4.55 -3.54 8.74
CA ALA A 255 4.37 -4.84 8.14
C ALA A 255 3.23 -5.62 8.80
N ASP A 256 2.79 -6.70 8.18
CA ASP A 256 1.90 -7.66 8.81
C ASP A 256 2.59 -8.33 10.01
N GLY A 257 1.82 -8.61 11.04
CA GLY A 257 2.25 -9.51 12.10
C GLY A 257 2.48 -10.93 11.54
N ARG A 258 3.38 -11.67 12.17
CA ARG A 258 3.57 -13.07 11.81
C ARG A 258 2.28 -13.86 12.06
N PRO A 259 1.95 -14.88 11.24
CA PRO A 259 0.68 -15.61 11.32
C PRO A 259 0.36 -16.21 12.70
N TYR A 260 1.35 -16.37 13.56
CA TYR A 260 1.22 -16.95 14.91
C TYR A 260 1.41 -15.96 16.05
N GLU A 261 1.67 -14.69 15.75
CA GLU A 261 1.77 -13.62 16.74
C GLU A 261 0.42 -12.94 16.93
N LYS A 262 0.13 -12.53 18.17
CA LYS A 262 -1.19 -11.93 18.49
C LYS A 262 -1.39 -10.53 17.92
N LEU A 263 -0.33 -9.88 17.43
CA LEU A 263 -0.36 -8.54 16.85
C LEU A 263 -0.37 -8.65 15.34
N ALA A 264 -1.39 -8.09 14.70
CA ALA A 264 -1.53 -8.10 13.25
C ALA A 264 -0.66 -7.04 12.56
N GLY A 265 -0.35 -5.94 13.24
CA GLY A 265 0.49 -4.86 12.71
C GLY A 265 1.86 -4.83 13.39
N GLN A 266 2.93 -5.01 12.63
CA GLN A 266 4.30 -4.89 13.11
C GLN A 266 4.90 -3.56 12.70
N THR A 267 5.73 -2.99 13.57
CA THR A 267 6.62 -1.87 13.26
C THR A 267 8.05 -2.24 13.61
N MET A 268 8.96 -1.84 12.74
CA MET A 268 10.38 -2.02 12.98
C MET A 268 11.15 -0.73 12.74
N HIS A 269 12.09 -0.45 13.61
CA HIS A 269 13.04 0.63 13.47
C HIS A 269 14.37 0.08 12.99
N GLY A 270 14.82 0.53 11.83
CA GLY A 270 16.09 0.17 11.22
C GLY A 270 17.11 1.28 11.41
N THR A 271 18.24 0.95 11.97
CA THR A 271 19.38 1.85 12.07
C THR A 271 20.61 1.21 11.47
N ARG A 272 21.47 2.02 10.80
CA ARG A 272 22.70 1.49 10.22
C ARG A 272 23.75 1.34 11.31
N LYS A 273 24.33 0.13 11.42
CA LYS A 273 25.39 -0.19 12.35
C LYS A 273 26.47 -1.00 11.63
N ASP A 274 27.70 -0.53 11.66
CA ASP A 274 28.85 -1.16 11.00
C ASP A 274 28.62 -1.45 9.49
N GLY A 275 27.86 -0.56 8.82
CA GLY A 275 27.54 -0.66 7.39
C GLY A 275 26.32 -1.50 7.03
N ALA A 276 25.72 -2.23 7.98
CA ALA A 276 24.51 -3.01 7.79
C ALA A 276 23.32 -2.41 8.53
N PHE A 277 22.10 -2.62 8.04
CA PHE A 277 20.89 -2.28 8.76
C PHE A 277 20.62 -3.29 9.88
N VAL A 278 20.34 -2.78 11.07
CA VAL A 278 19.87 -3.55 12.22
C VAL A 278 18.43 -3.15 12.48
N TRP A 279 17.51 -4.08 12.26
CA TRP A 279 16.08 -3.90 12.49
C TRP A 279 15.70 -4.28 13.92
N THR A 280 15.11 -3.36 14.65
CA THR A 280 14.62 -3.56 16.02
C THR A 280 13.10 -3.47 16.02
N PRO A 281 12.37 -4.49 16.49
CA PRO A 281 10.93 -4.41 16.62
C PRO A 281 10.55 -3.39 17.71
N VAL A 282 9.53 -2.59 17.40
CA VAL A 282 8.90 -1.66 18.34
C VAL A 282 7.43 -2.05 18.44
N ASP A 283 6.92 -2.27 19.65
CA ASP A 283 5.53 -2.71 19.84
C ASP A 283 4.54 -1.66 19.34
N SER A 284 3.86 -1.95 18.24
CA SER A 284 2.86 -1.06 17.64
C SER A 284 1.59 -0.94 18.50
N ARG A 285 1.36 -1.86 19.44
CA ARG A 285 0.11 -1.99 20.20
C ARG A 285 -1.13 -2.07 19.30
N ALA A 286 -0.96 -2.58 18.07
CA ALA A 286 -2.01 -2.71 17.06
C ALA A 286 -2.37 -4.19 16.85
N ALA A 287 -3.65 -4.53 17.07
CA ALA A 287 -4.18 -5.86 16.78
C ALA A 287 -4.65 -6.01 15.30
N VAL A 288 -4.40 -5.01 14.47
CA VAL A 288 -4.87 -4.90 13.09
C VAL A 288 -3.72 -4.50 12.17
N VAL A 289 -3.92 -4.61 10.86
CA VAL A 289 -2.92 -4.25 9.85
C VAL A 289 -2.65 -2.74 9.90
N LEU A 290 -1.38 -2.37 9.88
CA LEU A 290 -0.91 -1.00 9.69
C LEU A 290 -0.58 -0.80 8.20
N ARG A 291 -1.05 0.32 7.63
CA ARG A 291 -1.01 0.56 6.18
C ARG A 291 -0.15 1.75 5.79
N GLY A 292 -0.25 2.84 6.52
CA GLY A 292 0.45 4.08 6.24
C GLY A 292 1.48 4.44 7.31
N LEU A 293 2.58 5.04 6.89
CA LEU A 293 3.67 5.47 7.76
C LEU A 293 4.24 6.79 7.25
N TRP A 294 4.39 7.76 8.13
CA TRP A 294 4.97 9.06 7.83
C TRP A 294 5.55 9.69 9.08
N GLY A 295 6.54 10.57 8.93
CA GLY A 295 7.08 11.36 10.03
C GLY A 295 7.57 12.73 9.58
N SER A 296 7.51 13.71 10.46
CA SER A 296 8.08 15.03 10.23
C SER A 296 9.55 15.11 10.64
N SER A 297 10.00 14.19 11.47
CA SER A 297 11.35 14.11 12.00
C SER A 297 11.65 12.74 12.63
N PRO A 298 12.92 12.42 12.97
CA PRO A 298 13.26 11.18 13.69
C PRO A 298 12.51 11.01 15.02
N ASN A 299 11.96 12.09 15.56
CA ASN A 299 11.27 12.12 16.85
C ASN A 299 9.77 12.45 16.72
N ASP A 300 9.22 12.30 15.52
CA ASP A 300 7.80 12.53 15.27
C ASP A 300 7.37 11.64 14.10
N VAL A 301 6.87 10.45 14.41
CA VAL A 301 6.50 9.42 13.43
C VAL A 301 5.08 8.95 13.70
N TRP A 302 4.27 8.85 12.65
CA TRP A 302 2.88 8.45 12.67
C TRP A 302 2.64 7.21 11.85
N THR A 303 1.78 6.31 12.33
CA THR A 303 1.28 5.19 11.54
C THR A 303 -0.22 5.02 11.70
N VAL A 304 -0.86 4.60 10.62
CA VAL A 304 -2.31 4.40 10.53
C VAL A 304 -2.63 3.02 9.96
N GLY A 305 -3.84 2.54 10.24
CA GLY A 305 -4.26 1.23 9.77
C GLY A 305 -5.74 0.94 9.91
N ASP A 306 -6.09 -0.34 9.83
CA ASP A 306 -7.47 -0.80 9.85
C ASP A 306 -8.21 -0.37 11.12
N HIS A 307 -9.54 -0.29 11.02
CA HIS A 307 -10.45 0.10 12.09
C HIS A 307 -10.08 1.41 12.80
N GLY A 308 -9.69 2.41 12.02
CA GLY A 308 -9.32 3.73 12.53
C GLY A 308 -8.07 3.77 13.39
N THR A 309 -7.20 2.79 13.27
CA THR A 309 -5.99 2.74 14.10
C THR A 309 -5.06 3.90 13.78
N ILE A 310 -4.69 4.67 14.81
CA ILE A 310 -3.67 5.73 14.75
C ILE A 310 -2.66 5.48 15.87
N ARG A 311 -1.37 5.57 15.55
CA ARG A 311 -0.27 5.48 16.49
C ARG A 311 0.74 6.59 16.24
N HIS A 312 1.39 7.05 17.31
CA HIS A 312 2.36 8.13 17.27
C HIS A 312 3.60 7.80 18.09
N LEU A 313 4.75 8.18 17.58
CA LEU A 313 6.01 8.21 18.31
C LEU A 313 6.48 9.66 18.38
N GLY A 314 6.52 10.21 19.59
CA GLY A 314 6.98 11.58 19.86
C GLY A 314 8.47 11.67 20.18
N ALA A 315 8.84 12.60 21.05
CA ALA A 315 10.21 13.05 21.34
C ALA A 315 11.26 11.97 21.69
N ASN A 316 10.86 10.74 21.93
CA ASN A 316 11.77 9.62 22.26
C ASN A 316 11.67 8.46 21.24
N ALA A 317 11.24 8.74 20.01
CA ALA A 317 10.98 7.70 19.02
C ALA A 317 12.18 6.76 18.80
N SER A 318 13.41 7.30 18.76
CA SER A 318 14.63 6.50 18.55
C SER A 318 14.94 5.49 19.67
N THR A 319 14.36 5.67 20.85
CA THR A 319 14.54 4.78 22.03
C THR A 319 13.23 4.16 22.52
N ALA A 320 12.13 4.42 21.79
CA ALA A 320 10.82 3.89 22.13
C ALA A 320 10.81 2.37 22.00
N THR A 321 10.15 1.70 22.92
CA THR A 321 9.89 0.26 22.89
C THR A 321 8.46 -0.05 22.46
N GLU A 322 7.59 0.95 22.49
CA GLU A 322 6.18 0.86 22.11
C GLU A 322 5.67 2.19 21.56
N TRP A 323 4.64 2.12 20.72
CA TRP A 323 3.94 3.28 20.19
C TRP A 323 2.87 3.79 21.16
N GLU A 324 2.66 5.11 21.14
CA GLU A 324 1.53 5.73 21.81
C GLU A 324 0.23 5.46 21.01
N ILE A 325 -0.84 5.09 21.73
CA ILE A 325 -2.18 4.95 21.16
C ILE A 325 -2.79 6.34 21.08
N VAL A 326 -3.15 6.76 19.86
CA VAL A 326 -3.87 8.00 19.64
C VAL A 326 -5.35 7.69 19.45
N GLU A 327 -6.23 8.42 20.14
CA GLU A 327 -7.67 8.29 19.97
C GLU A 327 -8.06 8.70 18.54
N SER A 328 -8.73 7.78 17.85
CA SER A 328 -9.13 8.01 16.47
C SER A 328 -10.53 8.62 16.40
N PRO A 329 -10.76 9.60 15.52
CA PRO A 329 -12.08 10.18 15.30
C PRO A 329 -13.00 9.28 14.45
N THR A 330 -12.51 8.14 13.97
CA THR A 330 -13.25 7.23 13.06
C THR A 330 -12.96 5.77 13.36
N SER A 331 -13.88 4.89 12.95
CA SER A 331 -13.69 3.45 12.89
C SER A 331 -13.40 2.95 11.46
N GLU A 332 -13.40 3.83 10.47
CA GLU A 332 -13.07 3.48 9.09
C GLU A 332 -11.59 3.11 8.97
N SER A 333 -11.25 2.20 8.06
CA SER A 333 -9.85 1.84 7.82
C SER A 333 -9.09 3.02 7.21
N LEU A 334 -7.93 3.34 7.78
CA LEU A 334 -7.05 4.41 7.33
C LEU A 334 -5.93 3.81 6.46
N HIS A 335 -5.74 4.35 5.26
CA HIS A 335 -4.79 3.84 4.29
C HIS A 335 -3.53 4.70 4.15
N GLY A 336 -3.67 6.02 4.31
CA GLY A 336 -2.58 6.96 4.11
C GLY A 336 -2.45 7.95 5.26
N VAL A 337 -1.22 8.37 5.52
CA VAL A 337 -0.85 9.45 6.43
C VAL A 337 0.26 10.26 5.79
N TRP A 338 0.13 11.57 5.84
CA TRP A 338 1.11 12.53 5.34
C TRP A 338 0.96 13.86 6.10
N GLY A 339 2.05 14.63 6.20
CA GLY A 339 1.99 15.96 6.79
C GLY A 339 3.06 16.89 6.25
N SER A 340 2.90 18.18 6.47
CA SER A 340 3.93 19.19 6.20
C SER A 340 4.77 19.51 7.44
N GLY A 341 4.39 19.00 8.60
CA GLY A 341 5.05 19.22 9.88
C GLY A 341 4.31 18.57 11.04
N PRO A 342 4.84 18.68 12.28
CA PRO A 342 4.31 17.97 13.45
C PRO A 342 2.90 18.42 13.86
N ASN A 343 2.48 19.60 13.44
CA ASN A 343 1.16 20.20 13.72
C ASN A 343 0.27 20.30 12.47
N ASP A 344 0.64 19.62 11.40
CA ASP A 344 -0.09 19.59 10.14
C ASP A 344 0.03 18.19 9.54
N VAL A 345 -0.84 17.28 10.02
CA VAL A 345 -0.85 15.87 9.60
C VAL A 345 -2.25 15.48 9.12
N TRP A 346 -2.30 14.80 8.00
CA TRP A 346 -3.50 14.32 7.35
C TRP A 346 -3.57 12.81 7.39
N VAL A 347 -4.76 12.26 7.63
CA VAL A 347 -5.05 10.83 7.48
C VAL A 347 -6.24 10.64 6.56
N ILE A 348 -6.16 9.62 5.72
CA ILE A 348 -7.18 9.30 4.72
C ILE A 348 -7.55 7.82 4.77
N GLY A 349 -8.76 7.47 4.34
CA GLY A 349 -9.21 6.09 4.41
C GLY A 349 -10.49 5.79 3.65
N ASP A 350 -11.16 4.73 4.08
CA ASP A 350 -12.41 4.25 3.49
C ASP A 350 -13.54 5.27 3.62
N ASN A 351 -14.53 5.17 2.73
CA ASN A 351 -15.74 5.98 2.72
C ASN A 351 -15.48 7.50 2.71
N GLY A 352 -14.45 7.95 1.99
CA GLY A 352 -14.10 9.36 1.86
C GLY A 352 -13.58 9.98 3.16
N THR A 353 -13.07 9.16 4.06
CA THR A 353 -12.53 9.61 5.35
C THR A 353 -11.30 10.50 5.15
N ILE A 354 -11.37 11.73 5.65
CA ILE A 354 -10.26 12.70 5.69
C ILE A 354 -10.29 13.41 7.03
N PHE A 355 -9.19 13.33 7.78
CA PHE A 355 -9.00 14.10 9.01
C PHE A 355 -7.67 14.83 9.02
N HIS A 356 -7.67 15.99 9.64
CA HIS A 356 -6.53 16.87 9.80
C HIS A 356 -6.17 17.02 11.28
N TRP A 357 -4.92 16.79 11.63
CA TRP A 357 -4.31 17.08 12.92
C TRP A 357 -3.69 18.47 12.91
N ASP A 358 -4.16 19.36 13.78
CA ASP A 358 -3.70 20.75 13.87
C ASP A 358 -2.67 20.99 14.99
N GLY A 359 -2.09 19.92 15.51
CA GLY A 359 -1.19 19.94 16.66
C GLY A 359 -1.90 19.77 18.01
N ALA A 360 -3.24 19.76 18.04
CA ALA A 360 -4.03 19.63 19.26
C ALA A 360 -5.16 18.60 19.14
N ALA A 361 -5.82 18.49 17.98
CA ALA A 361 -6.94 17.60 17.77
C ALA A 361 -7.10 17.22 16.29
N TRP A 362 -7.67 16.03 16.05
CA TRP A 362 -8.15 15.62 14.75
C TRP A 362 -9.46 16.32 14.40
N LYS A 363 -9.53 16.95 13.25
CA LYS A 363 -10.72 17.62 12.69
C LYS A 363 -11.12 16.97 11.38
N PRO A 364 -12.43 16.72 11.15
CA PRO A 364 -12.90 16.26 9.85
C PRO A 364 -12.66 17.35 8.80
N SER A 365 -12.33 16.94 7.60
CA SER A 365 -12.15 17.82 6.45
C SER A 365 -13.13 17.43 5.35
N ILE A 366 -13.62 18.39 4.60
CA ILE A 366 -14.73 18.23 3.65
C ILE A 366 -14.18 18.17 2.23
N ALA A 367 -14.64 17.17 1.48
CA ALA A 367 -14.34 17.03 0.06
C ALA A 367 -15.59 17.13 -0.80
N ALA A 368 -15.49 17.78 -1.96
CA ALA A 368 -16.55 17.89 -2.94
C ALA A 368 -16.68 16.59 -3.77
N PHE A 369 -17.15 15.52 -3.15
CA PHE A 369 -17.34 14.24 -3.84
C PHE A 369 -18.53 14.30 -4.81
N PRO A 370 -18.47 13.54 -5.94
CA PRO A 370 -19.58 13.45 -6.87
C PRO A 370 -20.85 12.89 -6.22
N VAL A 371 -21.98 13.57 -6.41
CA VAL A 371 -23.29 13.14 -5.87
C VAL A 371 -23.82 11.88 -6.58
N ASN A 372 -24.76 11.21 -5.91
CA ASN A 372 -25.41 9.98 -6.37
C ASN A 372 -24.42 8.82 -6.59
N ARG A 373 -23.28 8.85 -5.91
CA ARG A 373 -22.27 7.79 -5.87
C ARG A 373 -21.90 7.48 -4.42
N LYS A 374 -21.34 6.31 -4.19
CA LYS A 374 -20.71 6.02 -2.90
C LYS A 374 -19.49 6.90 -2.71
N LYS A 375 -19.24 7.30 -1.48
CA LYS A 375 -17.99 7.96 -1.11
C LYS A 375 -16.82 7.05 -1.50
N PRO A 376 -15.79 7.56 -2.17
CA PRO A 376 -14.66 6.76 -2.61
C PRO A 376 -13.81 6.30 -1.43
N ASN A 377 -13.13 5.15 -1.55
CA ASN A 377 -12.01 4.85 -0.69
C ASN A 377 -10.78 5.64 -1.18
N LEU A 378 -10.04 6.20 -0.23
CA LEU A 378 -8.87 7.03 -0.46
C LEU A 378 -7.62 6.25 -0.03
N TYR A 379 -6.65 6.09 -0.94
CA TYR A 379 -5.52 5.18 -0.74
C TYR A 379 -4.18 5.88 -0.59
N GLY A 380 -3.92 6.90 -1.39
CA GLY A 380 -2.64 7.61 -1.43
C GLY A 380 -2.80 9.08 -1.10
N ILE A 381 -1.85 9.62 -0.34
CA ILE A 381 -1.75 11.04 0.01
C ILE A 381 -0.30 11.49 -0.06
N TRP A 382 -0.08 12.64 -0.69
CA TRP A 382 1.21 13.29 -0.78
C TRP A 382 1.05 14.78 -0.99
N GLY A 383 2.00 15.59 -0.52
CA GLY A 383 2.00 17.03 -0.76
C GLY A 383 3.39 17.62 -0.86
N SER A 384 3.50 18.72 -1.59
CA SER A 384 4.73 19.53 -1.66
C SER A 384 4.81 20.56 -0.53
N GLY A 385 3.71 20.75 0.21
CA GLY A 385 3.62 21.69 1.32
C GLY A 385 2.20 21.78 1.90
N PRO A 386 1.99 22.62 2.93
CA PRO A 386 0.75 22.63 3.72
C PRO A 386 -0.50 23.06 2.94
N LYS A 387 -0.35 23.60 1.73
CA LYS A 387 -1.45 24.06 0.87
C LYS A 387 -1.46 23.40 -0.51
N ASP A 388 -0.61 22.44 -0.70
CA ASP A 388 -0.50 21.69 -1.96
C ASP A 388 -0.39 20.21 -1.63
N VAL A 389 -1.55 19.57 -1.46
CA VAL A 389 -1.70 18.17 -1.08
C VAL A 389 -2.66 17.48 -2.01
N TRP A 390 -2.28 16.31 -2.46
CA TRP A 390 -3.01 15.44 -3.36
C TRP A 390 -3.46 14.19 -2.66
N ILE A 391 -4.71 13.79 -2.90
CA ILE A 391 -5.26 12.50 -2.47
C ILE A 391 -5.77 11.76 -3.71
N VAL A 392 -5.51 10.46 -3.76
CA VAL A 392 -5.98 9.58 -4.82
C VAL A 392 -6.73 8.38 -4.25
N GLY A 393 -7.71 7.87 -5.01
CA GLY A 393 -8.57 6.79 -4.55
C GLY A 393 -9.37 6.13 -5.66
N ASP A 394 -10.53 5.56 -5.30
CA ASP A 394 -11.47 4.93 -6.23
C ASP A 394 -12.08 5.99 -7.15
N ASP A 395 -11.73 5.93 -8.43
CA ASP A 395 -12.24 6.85 -9.47
C ASP A 395 -12.13 8.35 -9.10
N ILE A 396 -11.09 8.72 -8.32
CA ILE A 396 -10.95 10.11 -7.86
C ILE A 396 -9.50 10.53 -7.66
N VAL A 397 -9.25 11.79 -8.01
CA VAL A 397 -8.11 12.59 -7.56
C VAL A 397 -8.67 13.88 -6.99
N ILE A 398 -8.28 14.24 -5.78
CA ILE A 398 -8.66 15.51 -5.15
C ILE A 398 -7.41 16.27 -4.70
N HIS A 399 -7.51 17.58 -4.72
CA HIS A 399 -6.45 18.51 -4.33
C HIS A 399 -6.93 19.45 -3.22
N LEU A 400 -6.06 19.72 -2.25
CA LEU A 400 -6.30 20.69 -1.18
C LEU A 400 -6.12 22.10 -1.71
N GLY A 401 -7.11 22.97 -1.54
CA GLY A 401 -7.05 24.39 -1.89
C GLY A 401 -7.67 24.71 -3.24
N GLU A 402 -7.18 25.78 -3.87
CA GLU A 402 -7.82 26.42 -5.03
C GLU A 402 -8.08 25.48 -6.21
N HIS A 403 -9.17 25.76 -6.92
CA HIS A 403 -9.57 25.11 -8.15
C HIS A 403 -8.43 25.05 -9.18
N LEU A 404 -7.76 23.92 -9.29
CA LEU A 404 -6.80 23.64 -10.37
C LEU A 404 -7.57 23.19 -11.61
N GLY A 405 -7.77 24.10 -12.58
CA GLY A 405 -8.15 23.75 -13.94
C GLY A 405 -9.64 23.50 -14.21
N GLY A 406 -10.52 24.38 -13.78
CA GLY A 406 -11.89 24.48 -14.27
C GLY A 406 -12.11 25.81 -15.00
N THR A 407 -12.33 25.76 -16.32
CA THR A 407 -12.96 26.90 -17.02
C THR A 407 -14.32 27.14 -16.37
N LYS A 408 -14.53 28.35 -15.79
CA LYS A 408 -15.83 28.86 -15.38
C LYS A 408 -16.83 28.81 -16.50
#